data_36276ffe7d721fd8046c169c82c878a8
#
_entry.id   36276ffe7d721fd8046c169c82c878a8
#
_cell.length_a   1.000
_cell.length_b   1.000
_cell.length_c   1.000
_cell.angle_alpha   90.00
_cell.angle_beta   90.00
_cell.angle_gamma   90.00
#
_symmetry.space_group_name_H-M   'P 1'
#
loop_
_entity.id
_entity.type
_entity.pdbx_description
1 polymer ?
#
loop_
_entity_poly.entity_id
_entity_poly.type
_entity_poly.pdbx_seq_one_letter_code
_entity_poly.pdbx_strand_id
1 'polypeptide(L)'
;SVERACEAVSRPVYTGATWTTDAPFRETETAIERARSEGILAVEMEAAALYAFAAVRDRPVVCFAHVTNQMGQTEEDFEKGEADGSRDALEVIGTAAAAWRASD
;
A
#
# COMPACT_ATOMS: atom_id res chain seq x y z
N SER A 1 -2.69 -15.51 -10.31
CA SER A 1 -3.26 -14.24 -9.87
C SER A 1 -2.17 -13.27 -9.46
N VAL A 2 -2.52 -12.02 -9.35
CA VAL A 2 -1.58 -10.98 -8.94
C VAL A 2 -1.05 -11.26 -7.54
N GLU A 3 -1.94 -11.65 -6.63
CA GLU A 3 -1.54 -11.93 -5.25
C GLU A 3 -0.53 -13.07 -5.17
N ARG A 4 -0.79 -14.13 -5.90
CA ARG A 4 0.12 -15.27 -5.90
C ARG A 4 1.48 -14.92 -6.50
N ALA A 5 1.49 -14.11 -7.57
CA ALA A 5 2.74 -13.68 -8.18
C ALA A 5 3.56 -12.85 -7.20
N CYS A 6 2.91 -12.01 -6.41
CA CYS A 6 3.60 -11.17 -5.45
C CYS A 6 4.26 -11.97 -4.32
N GLU A 7 3.81 -13.19 -4.08
CA GLU A 7 4.45 -14.03 -3.06
C GLU A 7 5.86 -14.44 -3.45
N ALA A 8 6.20 -14.34 -4.72
CA ALA A 8 7.51 -14.74 -5.20
C ALA A 8 8.55 -13.61 -5.23
N VAL A 9 8.14 -12.38 -4.91
CA VAL A 9 9.11 -11.28 -4.91
C VAL A 9 10.01 -11.35 -3.67
N SER A 10 11.15 -10.69 -3.75
CA SER A 10 12.17 -10.78 -2.70
C SER A 10 11.78 -10.09 -1.40
N ARG A 11 10.81 -9.19 -1.44
CA ARG A 11 10.34 -8.48 -0.25
C ARG A 11 8.96 -8.97 0.14
N PRO A 12 8.62 -8.96 1.45
CA PRO A 12 7.28 -9.38 1.86
C PRO A 12 6.21 -8.46 1.31
N VAL A 13 5.16 -9.05 0.78
CA VAL A 13 4.01 -8.30 0.27
C VAL A 13 2.78 -8.81 1.00
N TYR A 14 2.06 -7.92 1.65
CA TYR A 14 0.88 -8.27 2.42
C TYR A 14 -0.35 -7.70 1.75
N THR A 15 -1.43 -8.46 1.78
CA THR A 15 -2.72 -8.02 1.24
C THR A 15 -3.62 -7.62 2.40
N GLY A 16 -4.23 -6.46 2.30
CA GLY A 16 -5.11 -6.00 3.36
C GLY A 16 -5.66 -4.63 3.08
N ALA A 17 -6.32 -4.08 4.07
CA ALA A 17 -6.96 -2.78 3.96
C ALA A 17 -6.03 -1.66 4.40
N THR A 18 -6.22 -0.49 3.81
CA THR A 18 -5.49 0.70 4.22
C THR A 18 -6.49 1.80 4.60
N TRP A 19 -5.99 2.79 5.31
CA TRP A 19 -6.75 3.97 5.66
C TRP A 19 -6.21 5.14 4.84
N THR A 20 -7.07 5.74 4.00
CA THR A 20 -6.69 6.91 3.23
C THR A 20 -7.01 8.15 4.04
N THR A 21 -5.97 8.93 4.35
CA THR A 21 -6.14 10.19 5.07
C THR A 21 -5.80 11.35 4.14
N ASP A 22 -6.42 12.49 4.36
CA ASP A 22 -6.13 13.68 3.56
C ASP A 22 -5.10 14.60 4.23
N ALA A 23 -4.66 14.28 5.44
CA ALA A 23 -3.67 15.09 6.14
C ALA A 23 -2.97 14.26 7.21
N PRO A 24 -1.63 14.28 7.23
CA PRO A 24 -0.89 13.50 8.23
C PRO A 24 -1.20 13.86 9.67
N PHE A 25 -1.54 15.13 9.92
CA PHE A 25 -1.81 15.57 11.29
C PHE A 25 -3.14 15.04 11.82
N ARG A 26 -3.92 14.35 11.01
CA ARG A 26 -5.14 13.71 11.49
C ARG A 26 -4.91 12.34 12.07
N GLU A 27 -3.66 11.88 12.07
CA GLU A 27 -3.32 10.57 12.59
C GLU A 27 -3.11 10.66 14.09
N THR A 28 -4.21 10.74 14.86
CA THR A 28 -4.15 10.77 16.30
C THR A 28 -3.97 9.37 16.86
N GLU A 29 -3.55 9.29 18.15
CA GLU A 29 -3.39 7.99 18.80
C GLU A 29 -4.69 7.20 18.79
N THR A 30 -5.80 7.87 19.03
CA THR A 30 -7.11 7.21 19.03
C THR A 30 -7.43 6.65 17.66
N ALA A 31 -7.18 7.41 16.60
CA ALA A 31 -7.44 6.96 15.24
C ALA A 31 -6.54 5.79 14.88
N ILE A 32 -5.28 5.82 15.29
CA ILE A 32 -4.34 4.74 15.03
C ILE A 32 -4.77 3.46 15.73
N GLU A 33 -5.18 3.54 17.00
CA GLU A 33 -5.64 2.37 17.71
C GLU A 33 -6.89 1.79 17.10
N ARG A 34 -7.80 2.64 16.66
CA ARG A 34 -9.02 2.19 16.01
C ARG A 34 -8.69 1.45 14.71
N ALA A 35 -7.79 2.01 13.91
CA ALA A 35 -7.39 1.36 12.67
C ALA A 35 -6.76 0.00 12.94
N ARG A 36 -5.90 -0.09 13.96
CA ARG A 36 -5.30 -1.38 14.32
C ARG A 36 -6.35 -2.39 14.71
N SER A 37 -7.33 -1.98 15.49
CA SER A 37 -8.37 -2.90 15.95
C SER A 37 -9.25 -3.39 14.80
N GLU A 38 -9.31 -2.64 13.70
CA GLU A 38 -10.06 -3.02 12.53
C GLU A 38 -9.22 -3.77 11.49
N GLY A 39 -7.96 -4.06 11.82
CA GLY A 39 -7.10 -4.81 10.92
C GLY A 39 -6.53 -4.02 9.77
N ILE A 40 -6.48 -2.69 9.91
CA ILE A 40 -5.90 -1.84 8.88
C ILE A 40 -4.38 -1.97 8.91
N LEU A 41 -3.78 -2.28 7.77
CA LEU A 41 -2.35 -2.53 7.68
C LEU A 41 -1.51 -1.26 7.55
N ALA A 42 -2.03 -0.24 6.89
CA ALA A 42 -1.23 0.93 6.58
C ALA A 42 -2.11 2.15 6.39
N VAL A 43 -1.49 3.31 6.45
CA VAL A 43 -2.14 4.59 6.18
C VAL A 43 -1.46 5.19 4.95
N GLU A 44 -2.24 5.68 4.02
CA GLU A 44 -1.73 6.30 2.81
C GLU A 44 -2.66 7.44 2.41
N MET A 45 -2.37 8.13 1.32
CA MET A 45 -3.10 9.35 1.00
C MET A 45 -3.79 9.34 -0.36
N GLU A 46 -3.73 8.25 -1.10
CA GLU A 46 -4.20 8.25 -2.49
C GLU A 46 -5.21 7.17 -2.84
N ALA A 47 -5.24 6.05 -2.14
CA ALA A 47 -5.97 4.87 -2.60
C ALA A 47 -7.46 5.10 -2.78
N ALA A 48 -8.09 5.85 -1.87
CA ALA A 48 -9.53 6.07 -1.99
C ALA A 48 -9.87 6.80 -3.30
N ALA A 49 -9.05 7.79 -3.68
CA ALA A 49 -9.28 8.52 -4.91
C ALA A 49 -9.06 7.62 -6.13
N LEU A 50 -8.05 6.77 -6.09
CA LEU A 50 -7.78 5.85 -7.19
C LEU A 50 -8.90 4.85 -7.37
N TYR A 51 -9.42 4.31 -6.29
CA TYR A 51 -10.53 3.37 -6.36
C TYR A 51 -11.82 4.05 -6.84
N ALA A 52 -12.07 5.28 -6.40
CA ALA A 52 -13.23 6.03 -6.86
C ALA A 52 -13.13 6.31 -8.37
N PHE A 53 -11.97 6.70 -8.84
CA PHE A 53 -11.74 6.94 -10.26
C PHE A 53 -11.96 5.66 -11.06
N ALA A 54 -11.42 4.54 -10.58
CA ALA A 54 -11.57 3.27 -11.27
C ALA A 54 -13.04 2.86 -11.36
N ALA A 55 -13.81 3.06 -10.29
CA ALA A 55 -15.23 2.72 -10.27
C ALA A 55 -16.01 3.56 -11.29
N VAL A 56 -15.73 4.85 -11.36
CA VAL A 56 -16.42 5.73 -12.30
C VAL A 56 -16.11 5.36 -13.75
N ARG A 57 -14.87 4.95 -14.01
CA ARG A 57 -14.44 4.58 -15.35
C ARG A 57 -14.69 3.12 -15.69
N ASP A 58 -15.19 2.35 -14.73
CA ASP A 58 -15.41 0.91 -14.88
C ASP A 58 -14.12 0.21 -15.32
N ARG A 59 -13.05 0.50 -14.61
CA ARG A 59 -11.74 -0.10 -14.89
C ARG A 59 -11.17 -0.72 -13.63
N PRO A 60 -10.51 -1.85 -13.73
CA PRO A 60 -9.89 -2.45 -12.55
C PRO A 60 -8.65 -1.66 -12.14
N VAL A 61 -8.34 -1.70 -10.85
CA VAL A 61 -7.13 -1.06 -10.33
C VAL A 61 -6.58 -1.91 -9.19
N VAL A 62 -5.27 -1.93 -9.08
CA VAL A 62 -4.58 -2.54 -7.95
C VAL A 62 -3.62 -1.50 -7.40
N CYS A 63 -3.66 -1.30 -6.09
CA CYS A 63 -2.80 -0.31 -5.44
C CYS A 63 -1.78 -1.00 -4.56
N PHE A 64 -0.57 -0.48 -4.55
CA PHE A 64 0.50 -0.94 -3.66
C PHE A 64 0.95 0.23 -2.81
N ALA A 65 1.26 -0.05 -1.56
CA ALA A 65 1.82 0.95 -0.65
C ALA A 65 3.16 0.44 -0.14
N HIS A 66 4.16 1.31 -0.20
CA HIS A 66 5.46 1.03 0.38
C HIS A 66 5.50 1.68 1.76
N VAL A 67 5.66 0.86 2.80
CA VAL A 67 5.65 1.37 4.16
C VAL A 67 7.01 1.97 4.47
N THR A 68 7.03 3.25 4.81
CA THR A 68 8.26 3.98 5.05
C THR A 68 8.53 4.24 6.53
N ASN A 69 7.49 4.13 7.38
CA ASN A 69 7.65 4.27 8.81
C ASN A 69 6.49 3.61 9.51
N GLN A 70 6.67 3.29 10.77
CA GLN A 70 5.61 2.65 11.54
C GLN A 70 4.87 3.67 12.38
N MET A 71 3.54 3.62 12.32
CA MET A 71 2.69 4.52 13.07
C MET A 71 2.80 4.22 14.56
N GLY A 72 2.78 5.29 15.34
CA GLY A 72 2.80 5.15 16.79
C GLY A 72 4.18 4.98 17.39
N GLN A 73 5.22 5.04 16.59
CA GLN A 73 6.60 4.98 17.10
C GLN A 73 7.25 6.35 17.00
N THR A 74 8.35 6.52 17.73
CA THR A 74 9.02 7.78 17.74
C THR A 74 9.77 7.91 16.45
N GLU A 75 9.37 8.73 15.88
CA GLU A 75 9.83 9.24 14.89
C GLU A 75 10.83 9.14 14.09
N GLU A 76 11.19 9.78 13.53
CA GLU A 76 12.16 10.10 12.68
C GLU A 76 12.72 9.04 11.83
N ASP A 77 12.30 7.87 11.84
CA ASP A 77 12.95 6.82 11.12
C ASP A 77 12.14 6.39 9.93
N PHE A 78 12.33 7.07 8.81
CA PHE A 78 11.77 6.62 7.57
C PHE A 78 12.71 5.57 6.97
N GLU A 79 12.28 4.33 6.96
CA GLU A 79 13.04 3.25 6.37
C GLU A 79 12.52 3.02 4.95
N LYS A 80 13.10 3.71 4.02
CA LYS A 80 12.61 3.67 2.65
C LYS A 80 13.26 2.60 1.78
N GLY A 81 14.40 2.07 2.21
CA GLY A 81 15.13 1.10 1.42
C GLY A 81 15.93 1.77 0.31
N GLU A 82 16.45 0.97 -0.60
CA GLU A 82 17.28 1.48 -1.69
C GLU A 82 16.48 2.37 -2.61
N ALA A 83 17.09 3.47 -3.01
CA ALA A 83 16.48 4.44 -3.92
C ALA A 83 15.11 4.90 -3.42
N ASP A 84 15.02 5.13 -2.09
CA ASP A 84 13.77 5.57 -1.45
C ASP A 84 12.64 4.57 -1.65
N GLY A 85 12.95 3.30 -1.76
CA GLY A 85 11.96 2.26 -1.97
C GLY A 85 11.57 2.03 -3.40
N SER A 86 12.12 2.81 -4.33
CA SER A 86 11.74 2.68 -5.74
C SER A 86 12.06 1.32 -6.32
N ARG A 87 13.19 0.75 -5.93
CA ARG A 87 13.62 -0.55 -6.45
C ARG A 87 12.64 -1.65 -6.05
N ASP A 88 12.26 -1.68 -4.78
CA ASP A 88 11.31 -2.67 -4.29
C ASP A 88 9.94 -2.47 -4.92
N ALA A 89 9.50 -1.21 -5.03
CA ALA A 89 8.22 -0.91 -5.63
C ALA A 89 8.17 -1.35 -7.09
N LEU A 90 9.25 -1.10 -7.84
CA LEU A 90 9.31 -1.49 -9.25
C LEU A 90 9.28 -3.01 -9.40
N GLU A 91 9.95 -3.74 -8.51
CA GLU A 91 9.91 -5.20 -8.55
C GLU A 91 8.48 -5.71 -8.35
N VAL A 92 7.79 -5.20 -7.35
CA VAL A 92 6.44 -5.66 -7.03
C VAL A 92 5.47 -5.29 -8.15
N ILE A 93 5.52 -4.05 -8.62
CA ILE A 93 4.62 -3.58 -9.67
C ILE A 93 4.87 -4.33 -10.97
N GLY A 94 6.13 -4.55 -11.31
CA GLY A 94 6.46 -5.30 -12.52
C GLY A 94 5.94 -6.72 -12.47
N THR A 95 6.10 -7.39 -11.32
CA THR A 95 5.62 -8.74 -11.12
C THR A 95 4.08 -8.79 -11.23
N ALA A 96 3.41 -7.83 -10.60
CA ALA A 96 1.96 -7.77 -10.63
C ALA A 96 1.45 -7.50 -12.04
N ALA A 97 2.09 -6.59 -12.75
CA ALA A 97 1.68 -6.26 -14.12
C ALA A 97 1.82 -7.44 -15.06
N ALA A 98 2.92 -8.19 -14.92
CA ALA A 98 3.13 -9.38 -15.75
C ALA A 98 2.06 -10.43 -15.48
N ALA A 99 1.73 -10.67 -14.22
CA ALA A 99 0.70 -11.62 -13.84
C ALA A 99 -0.68 -11.18 -14.34
N TRP A 100 -0.96 -9.89 -14.26
CA TRP A 100 -2.23 -9.36 -14.71
C TRP A 100 -2.40 -9.56 -16.22
N ARG A 101 -1.36 -9.26 -16.99
CA ARG A 101 -1.39 -9.44 -18.43
C ARG A 101 -1.55 -10.90 -18.82
N ALA A 102 -0.94 -11.79 -18.06
CA ALA A 102 -1.04 -13.22 -18.35
C ALA A 102 -2.44 -13.78 -18.05
N SER A 103 -3.20 -13.10 -17.19
CA SER A 103 -4.55 -13.54 -16.81
C SER A 103 -5.62 -13.15 -17.84
N ASP A 104 -5.29 -12.25 -18.74
CA ASP A 104 -6.29 -11.77 -19.71
C ASP A 104 -6.49 -12.74 -20.89
#